data_92d4c6456c15061d81c1b3f84a4c1321
#
_entry.id   92d4c6456c15061d81c1b3f84a4c1321
#
_cell.length_a   1.000
_cell.length_b   1.000
_cell.length_c   1.000
_cell.angle_alpha   90.00
_cell.angle_beta   90.00
_cell.angle_gamma   90.00
#
_symmetry.space_group_name_H-M   'P 1'
#
loop_
_entity.id
_entity.type
_entity.pdbx_description
1 polymer ?
#
loop_
_entity_poly.entity_id
_entity_poly.type
_entity_poly.pdbx_seq_one_letter_code
_entity_poly.pdbx_strand_id
1 'polypeptide(L)'
;MEKCNAACFGFSPAGTPEHNTAALQAALDRTGTVRVDAPGIYDLSGPLKIGSNTALEFGAGVFLRRKNACGYTLVNKGAYTGVWDENIRVTGLSLIVNGCELTHQDIVGMNGHVGFHFVKNLTVRDFTCHDLMARGFCLHVCTFENIVLENLFIEGSKDAVHLGCGRKFAIRHGMFRTFDDPIALNAHDYVNANPQFGWIEDGVIEDCHDLDQPDTTGFFCRMLGGAWSDWRPDMPIRRSDLVVSNGNLYNAHLPVDGLERISRTPPVHESGIVEHDGIPWKFVQKNSAYCCGVRNVHFRDIFLEKRRTRAFSMTFDHDKWSRSVYPGARMPVQSDIILENIFFKNRIDALAEIRTPCDTLKIINSVMDRSTILLNLWDYLAGQYPTTKILFSGTTFKGGGGVLVEAQPGRSAAIRLSGSIPDREDAEFLCKGDVRVLGSDVRLRKI
;
A
#
# COMPACT_ATOMS: atom_id res chain seq x y z
N MET A 1 8.45 -22.22 23.18
CA MET A 1 8.74 -20.81 23.48
C MET A 1 8.33 -20.52 24.91
N GLU A 2 9.18 -19.84 25.68
CA GLU A 2 8.87 -19.37 27.02
C GLU A 2 7.71 -18.36 26.98
N LYS A 3 6.78 -18.47 27.93
CA LYS A 3 5.65 -17.55 28.05
C LYS A 3 5.81 -16.69 29.26
N CYS A 4 5.67 -15.39 29.10
CA CYS A 4 5.67 -14.45 30.22
C CYS A 4 4.48 -13.49 30.14
N ASN A 5 4.01 -13.02 31.31
CA ASN A 5 3.01 -11.96 31.38
C ASN A 5 3.72 -10.62 31.60
N ALA A 6 3.37 -9.59 30.83
CA ALA A 6 3.96 -8.27 30.94
C ALA A 6 3.76 -7.64 32.33
N ALA A 7 2.70 -8.02 33.05
CA ALA A 7 2.48 -7.60 34.44
C ALA A 7 3.62 -7.99 35.39
N CYS A 8 4.34 -9.09 35.10
CA CYS A 8 5.53 -9.50 35.87
C CYS A 8 6.70 -8.50 35.76
N PHE A 9 6.64 -7.61 34.77
CA PHE A 9 7.59 -6.52 34.56
C PHE A 9 7.06 -5.17 35.06
N GLY A 10 5.89 -5.15 35.68
CA GLY A 10 5.24 -3.93 36.14
C GLY A 10 4.34 -3.23 35.12
N PHE A 11 4.09 -3.85 33.95
CA PHE A 11 3.18 -3.29 32.94
C PHE A 11 1.74 -3.29 33.49
N SER A 12 1.14 -2.09 33.62
CA SER A 12 -0.13 -1.89 34.33
C SER A 12 -0.94 -0.73 33.78
N PRO A 13 -2.29 -0.80 33.74
CA PRO A 13 -3.14 0.34 33.39
C PRO A 13 -2.95 1.56 34.30
N ALA A 14 -2.47 1.35 35.54
CA ALA A 14 -2.16 2.42 36.48
C ALA A 14 -0.71 2.97 36.35
N GLY A 15 0.12 2.36 35.47
CA GLY A 15 1.50 2.79 35.25
C GLY A 15 1.58 4.10 34.47
N THR A 16 2.65 4.87 34.70
CA THR A 16 2.93 6.04 33.86
C THR A 16 3.31 5.58 32.44
N PRO A 17 3.13 6.43 31.42
CA PRO A 17 3.49 6.07 30.03
C PRO A 17 4.93 5.61 29.87
N GLU A 18 5.89 6.25 30.58
CA GLU A 18 7.32 5.91 30.55
C GLU A 18 7.58 4.55 31.22
N HIS A 19 6.96 4.32 32.38
CA HIS A 19 7.09 3.05 33.09
C HIS A 19 6.52 1.91 32.24
N ASN A 20 5.33 2.09 31.69
CA ASN A 20 4.68 1.09 30.84
C ASN A 20 5.50 0.78 29.58
N THR A 21 6.04 1.81 28.93
CA THR A 21 6.91 1.60 27.76
C THR A 21 8.13 0.76 28.13
N ALA A 22 8.81 1.09 29.25
CA ALA A 22 9.98 0.35 29.73
C ALA A 22 9.62 -1.09 30.16
N ALA A 23 8.51 -1.27 30.87
CA ALA A 23 8.06 -2.58 31.36
C ALA A 23 7.70 -3.53 30.22
N LEU A 24 6.93 -3.09 29.25
CA LEU A 24 6.57 -3.93 28.08
C LEU A 24 7.79 -4.17 27.19
N GLN A 25 8.68 -3.19 27.02
CA GLN A 25 9.94 -3.40 26.30
C GLN A 25 10.82 -4.45 26.98
N ALA A 26 10.95 -4.42 28.31
CA ALA A 26 11.71 -5.43 29.06
C ALA A 26 11.14 -6.84 28.89
N ALA A 27 9.80 -6.97 28.79
CA ALA A 27 9.16 -8.24 28.45
C ALA A 27 9.48 -8.68 27.01
N LEU A 28 9.43 -7.77 26.03
CA LEU A 28 9.70 -8.04 24.61
C LEU A 28 11.18 -8.34 24.34
N ASP A 29 12.09 -7.89 25.20
CA ASP A 29 13.52 -8.20 25.07
C ASP A 29 13.85 -9.64 25.45
N ARG A 30 12.90 -10.35 26.09
CA ARG A 30 12.94 -11.80 26.24
C ARG A 30 12.21 -12.42 25.05
N THR A 31 12.92 -13.16 24.23
CA THR A 31 12.30 -13.90 23.14
C THR A 31 11.25 -14.88 23.65
N GLY A 32 10.16 -15.10 22.88
CA GLY A 32 9.09 -16.02 23.24
C GLY A 32 7.71 -15.41 23.11
N THR A 33 6.80 -15.78 24.02
CA THR A 33 5.43 -15.22 24.04
C THR A 33 5.27 -14.25 25.20
N VAL A 34 4.97 -13.00 24.88
CA VAL A 34 4.61 -11.95 25.85
C VAL A 34 3.09 -11.77 25.83
N ARG A 35 2.44 -11.86 26.98
CA ARG A 35 1.00 -11.70 27.12
C ARG A 35 0.66 -10.48 27.97
N VAL A 36 -0.42 -9.80 27.57
CA VAL A 36 -1.07 -8.74 28.36
C VAL A 36 -2.52 -9.16 28.55
N ASP A 37 -2.85 -9.73 29.71
CA ASP A 37 -4.15 -10.36 29.93
C ASP A 37 -5.16 -9.45 30.66
N ALA A 38 -4.71 -8.55 31.53
CA ALA A 38 -5.58 -7.70 32.33
C ALA A 38 -6.25 -6.61 31.47
N PRO A 39 -7.59 -6.51 31.41
CA PRO A 39 -8.27 -5.44 30.70
C PRO A 39 -7.88 -4.06 31.20
N GLY A 40 -7.81 -3.08 30.30
CA GLY A 40 -7.50 -1.69 30.64
C GLY A 40 -6.85 -0.92 29.52
N ILE A 41 -6.67 0.37 29.75
CA ILE A 41 -5.94 1.27 28.83
C ILE A 41 -4.52 1.44 29.36
N TYR A 42 -3.55 1.08 28.56
CA TYR A 42 -2.15 1.15 28.88
C TYR A 42 -1.49 2.29 28.07
N ASP A 43 -1.10 3.33 28.79
CA ASP A 43 -0.45 4.50 28.17
C ASP A 43 1.01 4.21 27.85
N LEU A 44 1.44 4.64 26.64
CA LEU A 44 2.81 4.50 26.15
C LEU A 44 3.38 5.87 25.75
N SER A 45 4.62 6.15 26.14
CA SER A 45 5.35 7.39 25.80
C SER A 45 6.29 7.22 24.61
N GLY A 46 6.62 6.00 24.19
CA GLY A 46 7.58 5.74 23.12
C GLY A 46 7.29 4.47 22.32
N PRO A 47 8.09 4.19 21.29
CA PRO A 47 7.95 3.00 20.49
C PRO A 47 8.35 1.74 21.26
N LEU A 48 7.61 0.68 21.04
CA LEU A 48 7.98 -0.68 21.41
C LEU A 48 8.74 -1.34 20.26
N LYS A 49 9.82 -2.06 20.58
CA LYS A 49 10.65 -2.74 19.59
C LYS A 49 10.53 -4.25 19.76
N ILE A 50 9.96 -4.92 18.76
CA ILE A 50 9.78 -6.38 18.75
C ILE A 50 10.85 -7.03 17.85
N GLY A 51 11.41 -8.15 18.28
CA GLY A 51 12.44 -8.90 17.53
C GLY A 51 11.99 -10.26 17.07
N SER A 52 12.89 -10.99 16.44
CA SER A 52 12.64 -12.33 15.90
C SER A 52 12.13 -13.31 16.97
N ASN A 53 11.32 -14.28 16.53
CA ASN A 53 10.78 -15.37 17.36
C ASN A 53 9.94 -14.88 18.57
N THR A 54 9.27 -13.74 18.42
CA THR A 54 8.46 -13.13 19.47
C THR A 54 6.98 -13.11 19.08
N ALA A 55 6.12 -13.55 20.01
CA ALA A 55 4.68 -13.40 19.93
C ALA A 55 4.23 -12.40 21.02
N LEU A 56 3.50 -11.36 20.61
CA LEU A 56 2.86 -10.38 21.50
C LEU A 56 1.35 -10.58 21.44
N GLU A 57 0.76 -11.00 22.57
CA GLU A 57 -0.67 -11.38 22.64
C GLU A 57 -1.39 -10.51 23.65
N PHE A 58 -2.49 -9.89 23.20
CA PHE A 58 -3.35 -9.06 24.04
C PHE A 58 -4.68 -9.75 24.30
N GLY A 59 -5.10 -9.74 25.57
CA GLY A 59 -6.42 -10.23 25.98
C GLY A 59 -7.54 -9.25 25.64
N ALA A 60 -8.77 -9.71 25.75
CA ALA A 60 -9.95 -8.88 25.50
C ALA A 60 -9.98 -7.66 26.42
N GLY A 61 -10.32 -6.49 25.86
CA GLY A 61 -10.41 -5.23 26.62
C GLY A 61 -9.06 -4.59 26.96
N VAL A 62 -7.97 -5.06 26.38
CA VAL A 62 -6.64 -4.42 26.48
C VAL A 62 -6.48 -3.42 25.35
N PHE A 63 -6.16 -2.17 25.69
CA PHE A 63 -5.89 -1.09 24.74
C PHE A 63 -4.51 -0.49 24.99
N LEU A 64 -3.71 -0.35 23.96
CA LEU A 64 -2.51 0.48 23.99
C LEU A 64 -2.83 1.89 23.51
N ARG A 65 -2.53 2.90 24.33
CA ARG A 65 -2.82 4.29 24.01
C ARG A 65 -1.53 5.11 23.91
N ARG A 66 -1.37 5.83 22.82
CA ARG A 66 -0.26 6.76 22.63
C ARG A 66 -0.44 8.01 23.48
N LYS A 67 0.64 8.46 24.13
CA LYS A 67 0.71 9.73 24.89
C LYS A 67 1.76 10.70 24.33
N ASN A 68 2.59 10.27 23.42
CA ASN A 68 3.57 11.12 22.75
C ASN A 68 3.11 11.41 21.31
N ALA A 69 3.19 12.65 20.89
CA ALA A 69 2.71 13.13 19.58
C ALA A 69 3.59 12.70 18.40
N CYS A 70 4.75 12.10 18.59
CA CYS A 70 5.66 11.70 17.52
C CYS A 70 6.16 10.26 17.68
N GLY A 71 6.53 9.65 16.55
CA GLY A 71 7.13 8.33 16.49
C GLY A 71 6.14 7.15 16.48
N TYR A 72 6.66 5.96 16.35
CA TYR A 72 5.91 4.70 16.22
C TYR A 72 5.28 4.26 17.54
N THR A 73 4.29 3.38 17.46
CA THR A 73 3.78 2.62 18.62
C THR A 73 4.51 1.29 18.76
N LEU A 74 4.61 0.55 17.65
CA LEU A 74 5.32 -0.73 17.61
C LEU A 74 6.11 -0.81 16.31
N VAL A 75 7.37 -1.26 16.40
CA VAL A 75 8.23 -1.44 15.24
C VAL A 75 9.15 -2.64 15.48
N ASN A 76 9.56 -3.36 14.43
CA ASN A 76 10.52 -4.44 14.63
C ASN A 76 11.98 -3.92 14.75
N LYS A 77 12.82 -4.70 15.43
CA LYS A 77 14.24 -4.35 15.66
C LYS A 77 15.04 -4.26 14.35
N GLY A 78 14.75 -5.17 13.42
CA GLY A 78 15.36 -5.21 12.10
C GLY A 78 15.16 -3.94 11.28
N ALA A 79 14.07 -3.22 11.51
CA ALA A 79 13.81 -1.96 10.85
C ALA A 79 14.89 -0.89 11.12
N TYR A 80 15.55 -0.95 12.27
CA TYR A 80 16.65 -0.04 12.63
C TYR A 80 18.02 -0.52 12.14
N THR A 81 18.18 -1.84 11.98
CA THR A 81 19.51 -2.46 11.74
C THR A 81 19.71 -2.91 10.31
N GLY A 82 18.63 -3.03 9.52
CA GLY A 82 18.66 -3.66 8.18
C GLY A 82 18.83 -5.18 8.21
N VAL A 83 18.72 -5.79 9.40
CA VAL A 83 18.79 -7.25 9.59
C VAL A 83 17.38 -7.83 9.65
N TRP A 84 17.12 -8.90 8.92
CA TRP A 84 15.83 -9.53 8.91
C TRP A 84 15.40 -10.06 10.29
N ASP A 85 14.23 -9.61 10.73
CA ASP A 85 13.53 -10.27 11.83
C ASP A 85 12.61 -11.37 11.25
N GLU A 86 12.50 -12.48 11.97
CA GLU A 86 11.71 -13.63 11.53
C GLU A 86 10.73 -14.09 12.62
N ASN A 87 9.60 -14.65 12.18
CA ASN A 87 8.62 -15.31 13.05
C ASN A 87 8.06 -14.36 14.13
N ILE A 88 7.59 -13.19 13.71
CA ILE A 88 6.91 -12.23 14.59
C ILE A 88 5.41 -12.46 14.51
N ARG A 89 4.73 -12.46 15.67
CA ARG A 89 3.28 -12.49 15.75
C ARG A 89 2.76 -11.42 16.71
N VAL A 90 1.77 -10.66 16.27
CA VAL A 90 1.02 -9.70 17.10
C VAL A 90 -0.47 -10.06 17.02
N THR A 91 -1.10 -10.31 18.14
CA THR A 91 -2.51 -10.74 18.19
C THR A 91 -3.30 -9.94 19.22
N GLY A 92 -4.51 -9.48 18.84
CA GLY A 92 -5.44 -8.79 19.74
C GLY A 92 -5.07 -7.34 20.07
N LEU A 93 -4.21 -6.71 19.28
CA LEU A 93 -3.80 -5.33 19.52
C LEU A 93 -4.92 -4.35 19.20
N SER A 94 -5.46 -3.69 20.23
CA SER A 94 -6.33 -2.53 20.10
C SER A 94 -5.53 -1.26 20.34
N LEU A 95 -5.36 -0.46 19.29
CA LEU A 95 -4.56 0.77 19.31
C LEU A 95 -5.47 2.00 19.43
N ILE A 96 -5.12 2.89 20.35
CA ILE A 96 -5.65 4.25 20.45
C ILE A 96 -4.52 5.21 20.10
N VAL A 97 -4.65 5.88 18.95
CA VAL A 97 -3.65 6.85 18.46
C VAL A 97 -3.71 8.14 19.29
N ASN A 98 -4.90 8.50 19.82
CA ASN A 98 -5.09 9.60 20.76
C ASN A 98 -4.63 10.95 20.21
N GLY A 99 -4.96 11.23 18.94
CA GLY A 99 -4.55 12.46 18.27
C GLY A 99 -3.06 12.58 17.96
N CYS A 100 -2.25 11.55 18.26
CA CYS A 100 -0.84 11.54 17.92
C CYS A 100 -0.66 11.34 16.42
N GLU A 101 0.14 12.19 15.82
CA GLU A 101 0.53 12.07 14.40
C GLU A 101 2.00 11.64 14.30
N LEU A 102 2.34 10.89 13.24
CA LEU A 102 3.72 10.58 12.93
C LEU A 102 4.41 11.80 12.31
N THR A 103 4.98 12.63 13.16
CA THR A 103 5.71 13.83 12.75
C THR A 103 7.21 13.65 12.71
N HIS A 104 7.72 12.56 13.32
CA HIS A 104 9.11 12.19 13.35
C HIS A 104 9.29 10.72 12.96
N GLN A 105 10.25 10.46 12.09
CA GLN A 105 10.58 9.13 11.58
C GLN A 105 12.04 8.83 11.89
N ASP A 106 12.28 7.98 12.90
CA ASP A 106 13.65 7.48 13.21
C ASP A 106 14.19 6.64 12.04
N ILE A 107 13.26 5.97 11.29
CA ILE A 107 13.58 5.20 10.11
C ILE A 107 13.00 5.96 8.92
N VAL A 108 13.85 6.61 8.14
CA VAL A 108 13.43 7.45 7.03
C VAL A 108 12.63 6.64 6.00
N GLY A 109 11.39 7.05 5.78
CA GLY A 109 10.44 6.37 4.90
C GLY A 109 9.48 5.41 5.61
N MET A 110 9.74 5.00 6.85
CA MET A 110 8.76 4.27 7.64
C MET A 110 7.72 5.25 8.20
N ASN A 111 6.45 5.07 7.82
CA ASN A 111 5.38 6.02 8.13
C ASN A 111 4.14 5.33 8.73
N GLY A 112 4.31 4.24 9.47
CA GLY A 112 3.20 3.52 10.12
C GLY A 112 3.24 3.67 11.64
N HIS A 113 2.06 3.80 12.29
CA HIS A 113 1.98 3.70 13.76
C HIS A 113 2.45 2.32 14.24
N VAL A 114 2.12 1.28 13.49
CA VAL A 114 2.68 -0.06 13.63
C VAL A 114 3.46 -0.36 12.35
N GLY A 115 4.78 -0.45 12.46
CA GLY A 115 5.68 -0.54 11.34
C GLY A 115 6.57 -1.78 11.35
N PHE A 116 6.71 -2.45 10.21
CA PHE A 116 7.64 -3.57 10.05
C PHE A 116 8.49 -3.38 8.80
N HIS A 117 9.78 -3.54 8.96
CA HIS A 117 10.75 -3.43 7.87
C HIS A 117 11.84 -4.49 8.03
N PHE A 118 12.26 -5.15 6.94
CA PHE A 118 13.08 -6.36 6.99
C PHE A 118 12.44 -7.45 7.85
N VAL A 119 11.22 -7.91 7.45
CA VAL A 119 10.49 -8.91 8.22
C VAL A 119 10.11 -10.11 7.38
N LYS A 120 10.22 -11.30 7.97
CA LYS A 120 9.83 -12.58 7.37
C LYS A 120 8.95 -13.38 8.33
N ASN A 121 7.92 -14.04 7.79
CA ASN A 121 6.93 -14.79 8.58
C ASN A 121 6.27 -13.88 9.66
N LEU A 122 5.70 -12.76 9.24
CA LEU A 122 4.94 -11.86 10.12
C LEU A 122 3.46 -12.25 10.13
N THR A 123 2.86 -12.28 11.30
CA THR A 123 1.40 -12.35 11.46
C THR A 123 0.92 -11.22 12.36
N VAL A 124 -0.02 -10.40 11.86
CA VAL A 124 -0.81 -9.45 12.66
C VAL A 124 -2.26 -9.88 12.56
N ARG A 125 -2.90 -10.18 13.71
CA ARG A 125 -4.26 -10.70 13.77
C ARG A 125 -5.07 -10.01 14.86
N ASP A 126 -6.39 -9.90 14.64
CA ASP A 126 -7.33 -9.32 15.58
C ASP A 126 -6.90 -7.90 15.99
N PHE A 127 -6.65 -7.06 15.00
CA PHE A 127 -6.13 -5.71 15.18
C PHE A 127 -7.24 -4.66 15.03
N THR A 128 -7.30 -3.69 15.96
CA THR A 128 -8.25 -2.58 15.86
C THR A 128 -7.58 -1.22 16.06
N CYS A 129 -8.04 -0.22 15.29
CA CYS A 129 -7.70 1.19 15.48
C CYS A 129 -8.88 2.04 14.99
N HIS A 130 -9.48 2.83 15.88
CA HIS A 130 -10.70 3.59 15.57
C HIS A 130 -10.46 5.10 15.42
N ASP A 131 -9.26 5.57 15.64
CA ASP A 131 -8.94 7.01 15.72
C ASP A 131 -7.69 7.41 14.92
N LEU A 132 -7.47 6.76 13.76
CA LEU A 132 -6.31 7.04 12.91
C LEU A 132 -6.33 8.48 12.39
N MET A 133 -5.25 9.21 12.62
CA MET A 133 -5.09 10.62 12.23
C MET A 133 -4.61 10.78 10.77
N ALA A 134 -4.47 12.02 10.33
CA ALA A 134 -4.12 12.37 8.95
C ALA A 134 -2.64 12.14 8.59
N ARG A 135 -1.76 11.96 9.58
CA ARG A 135 -0.34 11.72 9.35
C ARG A 135 0.08 10.38 9.96
N GLY A 136 0.63 9.54 9.09
CA GLY A 136 1.01 8.18 9.41
C GLY A 136 -0.06 7.17 9.04
N PHE A 137 0.37 6.10 8.38
CA PHE A 137 -0.45 4.94 8.06
C PHE A 137 -0.73 4.15 9.36
N CYS A 138 -1.77 3.33 9.38
CA CYS A 138 -2.03 2.50 10.55
C CYS A 138 -1.01 1.35 10.65
N LEU A 139 -1.03 0.46 9.66
CA LEU A 139 -0.05 -0.62 9.49
C LEU A 139 0.83 -0.33 8.28
N HIS A 140 2.15 -0.31 8.45
CA HIS A 140 3.10 -0.15 7.37
C HIS A 140 4.11 -1.29 7.36
N VAL A 141 4.14 -2.07 6.27
CA VAL A 141 5.09 -3.18 6.10
C VAL A 141 5.88 -3.00 4.81
N CYS A 142 7.21 -2.98 4.90
CA CYS A 142 8.10 -2.83 3.75
C CYS A 142 9.26 -3.80 3.85
N THR A 143 9.78 -4.26 2.70
CA THR A 143 10.84 -5.29 2.64
C THR A 143 10.45 -6.52 3.44
N PHE A 144 9.45 -7.22 2.91
CA PHE A 144 8.86 -8.37 3.61
C PHE A 144 8.85 -9.64 2.76
N GLU A 145 8.79 -10.78 3.46
CA GLU A 145 8.49 -12.09 2.88
C GLU A 145 7.55 -12.86 3.79
N ASN A 146 6.45 -13.39 3.22
CA ASN A 146 5.46 -14.22 3.92
C ASN A 146 4.81 -13.50 5.10
N ILE A 147 3.85 -12.62 4.81
CA ILE A 147 3.11 -11.88 5.86
C ILE A 147 1.61 -12.17 5.78
N VAL A 148 0.97 -12.20 6.94
CA VAL A 148 -0.48 -12.34 7.10
C VAL A 148 -1.00 -11.22 8.00
N LEU A 149 -1.92 -10.42 7.47
CA LEU A 149 -2.65 -9.37 8.17
C LEU A 149 -4.13 -9.78 8.15
N GLU A 150 -4.69 -10.12 9.30
CA GLU A 150 -5.99 -10.80 9.36
C GLU A 150 -6.88 -10.25 10.47
N ASN A 151 -8.20 -10.20 10.20
CA ASN A 151 -9.21 -9.71 11.12
C ASN A 151 -8.88 -8.29 11.62
N LEU A 152 -8.93 -7.34 10.69
CA LEU A 152 -8.56 -5.94 10.91
C LEU A 152 -9.82 -5.08 10.99
N PHE A 153 -9.89 -4.17 11.94
CA PHE A 153 -10.89 -3.09 11.96
C PHE A 153 -10.18 -1.74 12.12
N ILE A 154 -10.14 -0.94 11.06
CA ILE A 154 -9.39 0.32 11.04
C ILE A 154 -10.25 1.45 10.53
N GLU A 155 -10.33 2.53 11.32
CA GLU A 155 -11.08 3.74 11.01
C GLU A 155 -10.20 4.98 11.15
N GLY A 156 -10.40 5.97 10.27
CA GLY A 156 -9.78 7.27 10.39
C GLY A 156 -9.34 7.92 9.08
N SER A 157 -8.33 8.78 9.16
CA SER A 157 -8.08 9.76 8.09
C SER A 157 -7.01 9.35 7.08
N LYS A 158 -6.24 8.28 7.32
CA LYS A 158 -5.12 7.86 6.45
C LYS A 158 -5.21 6.39 6.07
N ASP A 159 -4.24 5.88 5.29
CA ASP A 159 -4.20 4.49 4.81
C ASP A 159 -4.27 3.51 5.99
N ALA A 160 -5.14 2.50 5.87
CA ALA A 160 -5.22 1.47 6.91
C ALA A 160 -4.04 0.50 6.82
N VAL A 161 -3.77 -0.05 5.66
CA VAL A 161 -2.65 -0.95 5.39
C VAL A 161 -1.84 -0.40 4.23
N HIS A 162 -0.56 -0.11 4.49
CA HIS A 162 0.39 0.34 3.49
C HIS A 162 1.51 -0.67 3.33
N LEU A 163 1.60 -1.30 2.16
CA LEU A 163 2.67 -2.22 1.83
C LEU A 163 3.66 -1.56 0.86
N GLY A 164 4.93 -1.56 1.24
CA GLY A 164 6.05 -1.32 0.34
C GLY A 164 6.50 -2.60 -0.35
N CYS A 165 7.76 -2.70 -0.77
CA CYS A 165 8.26 -3.87 -1.49
C CYS A 165 8.23 -5.15 -0.66
N GLY A 166 7.94 -6.29 -1.32
CA GLY A 166 7.92 -7.60 -0.68
C GLY A 166 7.13 -8.64 -1.46
N ARG A 167 7.06 -9.83 -0.93
CA ARG A 167 6.38 -10.94 -1.59
C ARG A 167 5.68 -11.90 -0.62
N LYS A 168 4.69 -12.62 -1.14
CA LYS A 168 3.88 -13.59 -0.39
C LYS A 168 3.16 -12.93 0.78
N PHE A 169 2.04 -12.29 0.48
CA PHE A 169 1.24 -11.64 1.51
C PHE A 169 -0.23 -12.01 1.42
N ALA A 170 -0.90 -11.96 2.56
CA ALA A 170 -2.34 -12.07 2.66
C ALA A 170 -2.90 -10.96 3.56
N ILE A 171 -3.95 -10.26 3.08
CA ILE A 171 -4.78 -9.36 3.87
C ILE A 171 -6.18 -9.93 3.86
N ARG A 172 -6.72 -10.30 5.03
CA ARG A 172 -7.97 -11.05 5.14
C ARG A 172 -8.91 -10.48 6.19
N HIS A 173 -10.22 -10.61 5.94
CA HIS A 173 -11.26 -10.23 6.90
C HIS A 173 -11.06 -8.80 7.41
N GLY A 174 -10.83 -7.86 6.46
CA GLY A 174 -10.57 -6.46 6.77
C GLY A 174 -11.85 -5.62 6.71
N MET A 175 -12.12 -4.83 7.73
CA MET A 175 -13.18 -3.83 7.75
C MET A 175 -12.56 -2.45 7.87
N PHE A 176 -12.68 -1.63 6.82
CA PHE A 176 -12.00 -0.36 6.71
C PHE A 176 -12.98 0.80 6.55
N ARG A 177 -12.86 1.82 7.38
CA ARG A 177 -13.57 3.10 7.24
C ARG A 177 -12.55 4.23 7.24
N THR A 178 -11.79 4.34 6.15
CA THR A 178 -10.70 5.32 6.03
C THR A 178 -11.06 6.43 5.05
N PHE A 179 -10.60 7.65 5.32
CA PHE A 179 -10.74 8.76 4.38
C PHE A 179 -9.85 8.56 3.14
N ASP A 180 -8.60 8.12 3.33
CA ASP A 180 -7.64 7.76 2.28
C ASP A 180 -7.75 6.27 1.91
N ASP A 181 -6.72 5.65 1.36
CA ASP A 181 -6.74 4.29 0.85
C ASP A 181 -6.89 3.25 2.00
N PRO A 182 -7.89 2.34 2.00
CA PRO A 182 -7.88 1.17 2.87
C PRO A 182 -6.63 0.33 2.70
N ILE A 183 -6.20 0.12 1.46
CA ILE A 183 -5.03 -0.68 1.13
C ILE A 183 -4.20 0.07 0.08
N ALA A 184 -2.94 0.34 0.41
CA ALA A 184 -1.96 0.88 -0.52
C ALA A 184 -0.87 -0.17 -0.79
N LEU A 185 -0.74 -0.61 -2.04
CA LEU A 185 0.33 -1.45 -2.54
C LEU A 185 1.33 -0.56 -3.28
N ASN A 186 2.12 0.18 -2.52
CA ASN A 186 2.98 1.21 -3.07
C ASN A 186 4.42 0.69 -3.22
N ALA A 187 4.71 0.06 -4.34
CA ALA A 187 6.04 -0.42 -4.68
C ALA A 187 7.07 0.72 -4.82
N HIS A 188 6.60 1.90 -5.20
CA HIS A 188 7.29 3.20 -5.16
C HIS A 188 6.40 4.19 -4.40
N ASP A 189 7.02 5.16 -3.72
CA ASP A 189 6.28 6.27 -3.11
C ASP A 189 7.23 7.46 -2.86
N TYR A 190 6.70 8.56 -2.32
CA TYR A 190 7.53 9.71 -1.95
C TYR A 190 8.47 9.41 -0.77
N VAL A 191 9.48 10.24 -0.61
CA VAL A 191 10.63 10.02 0.29
C VAL A 191 10.32 9.62 1.73
N ASN A 192 9.14 9.97 2.24
CA ASN A 192 8.72 9.70 3.62
C ASN A 192 7.71 8.54 3.73
N ALA A 193 7.42 7.85 2.63
CA ALA A 193 6.35 6.86 2.60
C ALA A 193 6.82 5.42 2.35
N ASN A 194 8.07 5.22 1.91
CA ASN A 194 8.70 3.90 1.88
C ASN A 194 10.20 3.99 2.20
N PRO A 195 10.71 3.11 3.06
CA PRO A 195 12.15 3.05 3.35
C PRO A 195 12.96 2.42 2.21
N GLN A 196 12.37 1.48 1.45
CA GLN A 196 12.95 0.81 0.28
C GLN A 196 11.95 0.66 -0.86
N PHE A 197 12.44 0.37 -2.07
CA PHE A 197 11.66 0.22 -3.29
C PHE A 197 11.93 -1.13 -3.97
N GLY A 198 10.89 -1.71 -4.56
CA GLY A 198 10.96 -2.99 -5.24
C GLY A 198 9.56 -3.53 -5.52
N TRP A 199 9.46 -4.70 -6.14
CA TRP A 199 8.20 -5.31 -6.51
C TRP A 199 7.38 -5.75 -5.29
N ILE A 200 6.05 -5.64 -5.41
CA ILE A 200 5.07 -6.27 -4.51
C ILE A 200 4.44 -7.43 -5.27
N GLU A 201 4.60 -8.65 -4.75
CA GLU A 201 4.30 -9.85 -5.51
C GLU A 201 3.59 -10.92 -4.68
N ASP A 202 2.84 -11.80 -5.39
CA ASP A 202 2.26 -13.02 -4.83
C ASP A 202 1.32 -12.72 -3.65
N GLY A 203 0.32 -11.89 -3.88
CA GLY A 203 -0.59 -11.41 -2.86
C GLY A 203 -2.02 -11.90 -2.99
N VAL A 204 -2.69 -12.08 -1.85
CA VAL A 204 -4.13 -12.29 -1.76
C VAL A 204 -4.73 -11.25 -0.83
N ILE A 205 -5.79 -10.58 -1.29
CA ILE A 205 -6.61 -9.66 -0.50
C ILE A 205 -8.04 -10.20 -0.58
N GLU A 206 -8.58 -10.66 0.53
CA GLU A 206 -9.85 -11.37 0.53
C GLU A 206 -10.76 -11.02 1.71
N ASP A 207 -12.07 -11.08 1.46
CA ASP A 207 -13.13 -10.78 2.45
C ASP A 207 -12.88 -9.44 3.15
N CYS A 208 -12.76 -8.39 2.33
CA CYS A 208 -12.49 -7.04 2.81
C CYS A 208 -13.64 -6.09 2.46
N HIS A 209 -13.99 -5.23 3.41
CA HIS A 209 -15.04 -4.24 3.31
C HIS A 209 -14.49 -2.82 3.28
N ASP A 210 -14.87 -2.04 2.27
CA ASP A 210 -14.69 -0.59 2.23
C ASP A 210 -15.96 0.07 2.75
N LEU A 211 -16.05 0.26 4.07
CA LEU A 211 -17.25 0.71 4.77
C LEU A 211 -17.65 2.12 4.38
N ASP A 212 -18.95 2.38 4.30
CA ASP A 212 -19.50 3.68 3.90
C ASP A 212 -19.06 4.82 4.85
N GLN A 213 -18.74 5.96 4.25
CA GLN A 213 -18.30 7.17 4.94
C GLN A 213 -18.67 8.38 4.07
N PRO A 214 -19.15 9.50 4.67
CA PRO A 214 -19.63 10.67 3.91
C PRO A 214 -18.56 11.27 3.00
N ASP A 215 -17.36 11.47 3.54
CA ASP A 215 -16.25 12.11 2.83
C ASP A 215 -15.13 11.10 2.61
N THR A 216 -14.56 11.13 1.42
CA THR A 216 -13.45 10.24 1.07
C THR A 216 -12.59 10.82 -0.05
N THR A 217 -11.32 10.46 -0.02
CA THR A 217 -10.38 10.59 -1.13
C THR A 217 -9.79 9.20 -1.41
N GLY A 218 -8.82 9.11 -2.32
CA GLY A 218 -8.12 7.85 -2.60
C GLY A 218 -9.01 6.77 -3.23
N PHE A 219 -8.59 5.54 -3.06
CA PHE A 219 -9.12 4.34 -3.70
C PHE A 219 -9.38 3.26 -2.65
N PHE A 220 -10.10 2.21 -2.99
CA PHE A 220 -10.08 1.00 -2.15
C PHE A 220 -8.68 0.39 -2.12
N CYS A 221 -8.07 0.29 -3.30
CA CYS A 221 -6.67 -0.10 -3.39
C CYS A 221 -5.91 0.73 -4.42
N ARG A 222 -4.81 1.36 -3.98
CA ARG A 222 -3.83 1.99 -4.85
C ARG A 222 -2.66 1.07 -5.08
N MET A 223 -2.26 0.89 -6.34
CA MET A 223 -1.11 0.12 -6.78
C MET A 223 -0.13 1.06 -7.47
N LEU A 224 0.92 1.46 -6.78
CA LEU A 224 1.86 2.46 -7.24
C LEU A 224 3.16 1.82 -7.70
N GLY A 225 3.51 2.04 -8.97
CA GLY A 225 4.79 1.62 -9.54
C GLY A 225 5.77 2.77 -9.69
N GLY A 226 7.01 2.44 -10.07
CA GLY A 226 8.05 3.41 -10.32
C GLY A 226 9.17 2.90 -11.23
N ALA A 227 9.94 3.83 -11.80
CA ALA A 227 11.10 3.51 -12.62
C ALA A 227 12.16 4.60 -12.52
N TRP A 228 13.42 4.20 -12.58
CA TRP A 228 14.57 5.08 -12.46
C TRP A 228 15.70 4.71 -13.41
N SER A 229 16.74 5.52 -13.45
CA SER A 229 17.86 5.34 -14.35
C SER A 229 19.19 5.53 -13.61
N ASP A 230 20.29 5.23 -14.30
CA ASP A 230 21.61 5.61 -13.82
C ASP A 230 21.73 7.13 -13.71
N TRP A 231 22.44 7.58 -12.68
CA TRP A 231 22.83 8.96 -12.52
C TRP A 231 23.74 9.40 -13.68
N ARG A 232 23.56 10.63 -14.13
CA ARG A 232 24.38 11.29 -15.15
C ARG A 232 24.62 12.74 -14.76
N PRO A 233 25.74 13.35 -15.14
CA PRO A 233 25.95 14.79 -14.95
C PRO A 233 24.81 15.62 -15.54
N ASP A 234 24.49 16.72 -14.87
CA ASP A 234 23.46 17.70 -15.24
C ASP A 234 22.02 17.15 -15.31
N MET A 235 21.75 16.05 -14.58
CA MET A 235 20.37 15.56 -14.43
C MET A 235 19.50 16.56 -13.69
N PRO A 236 18.30 16.88 -14.21
CA PRO A 236 17.30 17.62 -13.46
C PRO A 236 16.59 16.69 -12.47
N ILE A 237 16.79 16.94 -11.19
CA ILE A 237 16.28 16.13 -10.08
C ILE A 237 15.14 16.85 -9.37
N ARG A 238 14.05 16.15 -9.16
CA ARG A 238 12.88 16.57 -8.34
C ARG A 238 12.81 15.78 -7.05
N ARG A 239 11.95 16.24 -6.16
CA ARG A 239 11.61 15.50 -4.95
C ARG A 239 11.22 14.06 -5.28
N SER A 240 11.71 13.11 -4.50
CA SER A 240 11.47 11.66 -4.60
C SER A 240 12.05 10.98 -5.84
N ASP A 241 12.79 11.67 -6.69
CA ASP A 241 13.49 11.01 -7.78
C ASP A 241 14.47 9.96 -7.27
N LEU A 242 14.50 8.84 -7.99
CA LEU A 242 15.44 7.75 -7.75
C LEU A 242 16.50 7.72 -8.84
N VAL A 243 17.75 7.57 -8.43
CA VAL A 243 18.88 7.38 -9.35
C VAL A 243 19.80 6.28 -8.86
N VAL A 244 20.46 5.59 -9.80
CA VAL A 244 21.50 4.61 -9.48
C VAL A 244 22.87 5.25 -9.70
N SER A 245 23.71 5.17 -8.69
CA SER A 245 25.11 5.58 -8.78
C SER A 245 26.01 4.55 -8.09
N ASN A 246 27.06 4.13 -8.76
CA ASN A 246 27.99 3.10 -8.25
C ASN A 246 27.28 1.81 -7.75
N GLY A 247 26.22 1.37 -8.46
CA GLY A 247 25.44 0.18 -8.10
C GLY A 247 24.50 0.35 -6.90
N ASN A 248 24.41 1.56 -6.34
CA ASN A 248 23.52 1.90 -5.23
C ASN A 248 22.36 2.77 -5.69
N LEU A 249 21.19 2.58 -5.08
CA LEU A 249 20.00 3.38 -5.31
C LEU A 249 19.92 4.52 -4.32
N TYR A 250 19.68 5.73 -4.81
CA TYR A 250 19.55 6.94 -4.01
C TYR A 250 18.21 7.62 -4.27
N ASN A 251 17.67 8.23 -3.23
CA ASN A 251 16.41 8.98 -3.27
C ASN A 251 16.67 10.46 -2.93
N ALA A 252 16.10 11.37 -3.72
CA ALA A 252 16.26 12.81 -3.54
C ALA A 252 15.26 13.39 -2.51
N HIS A 253 15.76 13.86 -1.37
CA HIS A 253 14.96 14.43 -0.27
C HIS A 253 14.76 15.96 -0.41
N LEU A 254 14.35 16.41 -1.58
CA LEU A 254 14.08 17.82 -1.84
C LEU A 254 12.78 18.31 -1.14
N PRO A 255 12.64 19.63 -0.93
CA PRO A 255 11.40 20.23 -0.45
C PRO A 255 10.20 19.93 -1.34
N VAL A 256 8.99 20.10 -0.79
CA VAL A 256 7.73 19.96 -1.53
C VAL A 256 7.43 21.28 -2.26
N ASP A 257 8.26 21.65 -3.22
CA ASP A 257 8.12 22.88 -3.99
C ASP A 257 7.88 22.65 -5.50
N GLY A 258 8.00 21.38 -5.94
CA GLY A 258 7.85 20.99 -7.34
C GLY A 258 9.01 21.43 -8.24
N LEU A 259 10.06 22.03 -7.66
CA LEU A 259 11.18 22.56 -8.43
C LEU A 259 12.25 21.50 -8.71
N GLU A 260 12.94 21.67 -9.83
CA GLU A 260 14.09 20.84 -10.17
C GLU A 260 15.41 21.46 -9.66
N ARG A 261 16.34 20.60 -9.30
CA ARG A 261 17.73 20.93 -8.98
C ARG A 261 18.64 20.17 -9.93
N ILE A 262 19.71 20.79 -10.38
CA ILE A 262 20.65 20.16 -11.29
C ILE A 262 21.72 19.42 -10.51
N SER A 263 21.80 18.11 -10.69
CA SER A 263 22.82 17.25 -10.07
C SER A 263 24.07 17.15 -10.96
N ARG A 264 25.22 17.58 -10.45
CA ARG A 264 26.53 17.53 -11.13
C ARG A 264 27.50 16.56 -10.46
N THR A 265 27.25 16.28 -9.20
CA THR A 265 28.09 15.40 -8.38
C THR A 265 27.33 14.11 -8.09
N PRO A 266 27.88 12.91 -8.42
CA PRO A 266 27.20 11.65 -8.17
C PRO A 266 27.14 11.36 -6.66
N PRO A 267 26.00 10.87 -6.13
CA PRO A 267 25.96 10.32 -4.79
C PRO A 267 26.71 8.98 -4.76
N VAL A 268 27.63 8.79 -3.80
CA VAL A 268 28.46 7.57 -3.68
C VAL A 268 28.57 7.02 -2.25
N HIS A 269 27.90 7.65 -1.27
CA HIS A 269 27.87 7.19 0.10
C HIS A 269 27.07 5.91 0.27
N GLU A 270 27.37 5.09 1.28
CA GLU A 270 26.75 3.78 1.50
C GLU A 270 25.78 3.76 2.69
N SER A 271 25.51 4.89 3.29
CA SER A 271 24.53 5.03 4.39
C SER A 271 24.10 6.47 4.60
N GLY A 272 22.93 6.65 5.21
CA GLY A 272 22.43 7.96 5.62
C GLY A 272 22.04 8.89 4.48
N ILE A 273 22.08 10.18 4.75
CA ILE A 273 21.77 11.27 3.80
C ILE A 273 23.00 12.17 3.67
N VAL A 274 23.45 12.41 2.43
CA VAL A 274 24.55 13.33 2.10
C VAL A 274 24.08 14.32 1.04
N GLU A 275 24.37 15.58 1.24
CA GLU A 275 24.01 16.64 0.30
C GLU A 275 25.09 16.85 -0.76
N HIS A 276 24.67 16.87 -2.05
CA HIS A 276 25.49 17.29 -3.20
C HIS A 276 24.66 18.21 -4.06
N ASP A 277 25.24 19.32 -4.53
CA ASP A 277 24.59 20.30 -5.41
C ASP A 277 23.25 20.86 -4.86
N GLY A 278 23.10 20.95 -3.53
CA GLY A 278 21.86 21.34 -2.87
C GLY A 278 20.76 20.27 -2.89
N ILE A 279 21.12 19.02 -3.19
CA ILE A 279 20.23 17.85 -3.19
C ILE A 279 20.64 16.91 -2.06
N PRO A 280 19.83 16.77 -1.00
CA PRO A 280 20.03 15.75 0.02
C PRO A 280 19.70 14.36 -0.57
N TRP A 281 20.71 13.56 -0.83
CA TRP A 281 20.60 12.20 -1.31
C TRP A 281 20.58 11.21 -0.16
N LYS A 282 19.51 10.43 -0.03
CA LYS A 282 19.45 9.28 0.88
C LYS A 282 19.94 8.04 0.17
N PHE A 283 20.91 7.35 0.74
CA PHE A 283 21.17 5.95 0.37
C PHE A 283 19.96 5.09 0.72
N VAL A 284 19.45 4.35 -0.25
CA VAL A 284 18.27 3.49 -0.06
C VAL A 284 18.68 2.03 0.08
N GLN A 285 19.35 1.49 -0.91
CA GLN A 285 19.70 0.08 -1.01
C GLN A 285 20.71 -0.15 -2.15
N LYS A 286 21.28 -1.36 -2.22
CA LYS A 286 21.95 -1.79 -3.46
C LYS A 286 20.90 -1.93 -4.56
N ASN A 287 21.20 -1.41 -5.75
CA ASN A 287 20.27 -1.50 -6.88
C ASN A 287 20.21 -2.93 -7.42
N SER A 288 19.01 -3.51 -7.45
CA SER A 288 18.75 -4.84 -8.03
C SER A 288 17.85 -4.80 -9.27
N ALA A 289 17.20 -3.66 -9.51
CA ALA A 289 16.30 -3.44 -10.63
C ALA A 289 16.20 -1.94 -10.92
N TYR A 290 15.70 -1.58 -12.10
CA TYR A 290 15.49 -0.19 -12.50
C TYR A 290 14.02 0.21 -12.51
N CYS A 291 13.17 -0.64 -11.99
CA CYS A 291 11.74 -0.39 -11.87
C CYS A 291 11.11 -1.27 -10.79
N CYS A 292 9.92 -0.88 -10.35
CA CYS A 292 9.10 -1.61 -9.42
C CYS A 292 7.61 -1.41 -9.72
N GLY A 293 6.78 -2.32 -9.22
CA GLY A 293 5.33 -2.30 -9.40
C GLY A 293 4.68 -3.44 -8.67
N VAL A 294 3.43 -3.73 -9.03
CA VAL A 294 2.61 -4.79 -8.42
C VAL A 294 2.32 -5.86 -9.46
N ARG A 295 2.46 -7.13 -9.08
CA ARG A 295 2.12 -8.26 -9.95
C ARG A 295 1.69 -9.51 -9.16
N ASN A 296 0.88 -10.35 -9.83
CA ASN A 296 0.35 -11.57 -9.24
C ASN A 296 -0.39 -11.31 -7.93
N VAL A 297 -1.41 -10.42 -7.99
CA VAL A 297 -2.24 -10.07 -6.83
C VAL A 297 -3.70 -10.38 -7.13
N HIS A 298 -4.32 -11.12 -6.23
CA HIS A 298 -5.70 -11.56 -6.31
C HIS A 298 -6.55 -10.87 -5.24
N PHE A 299 -7.49 -10.04 -5.67
CA PHE A 299 -8.54 -9.47 -4.83
C PHE A 299 -9.77 -10.34 -4.96
N ARG A 300 -10.27 -10.88 -3.84
CA ARG A 300 -11.42 -11.78 -3.83
C ARG A 300 -12.40 -11.44 -2.71
N ASP A 301 -13.70 -11.55 -3.00
CA ASP A 301 -14.77 -11.29 -2.04
C ASP A 301 -14.65 -9.87 -1.43
N ILE A 302 -14.62 -8.84 -2.29
CA ILE A 302 -14.44 -7.45 -1.88
C ILE A 302 -15.79 -6.72 -1.89
N PHE A 303 -16.13 -6.09 -0.77
CA PHE A 303 -17.38 -5.38 -0.55
C PHE A 303 -17.16 -3.87 -0.55
N LEU A 304 -17.53 -3.20 -1.63
CA LEU A 304 -17.36 -1.77 -1.83
C LEU A 304 -18.64 -1.03 -1.44
N GLU A 305 -18.73 -0.59 -0.18
CA GLU A 305 -19.88 0.14 0.33
C GLU A 305 -19.73 1.66 0.16
N LYS A 306 -18.51 2.15 0.19
CA LYS A 306 -18.20 3.58 0.09
C LYS A 306 -18.46 4.13 -1.31
N ARG A 307 -18.91 5.38 -1.38
CA ARG A 307 -19.09 6.12 -2.63
C ARG A 307 -17.78 6.68 -3.13
N ARG A 308 -16.94 5.84 -3.69
CA ARG A 308 -15.70 6.28 -4.35
C ARG A 308 -15.94 6.58 -5.81
N THR A 309 -15.23 7.56 -6.37
CA THR A 309 -15.21 7.77 -7.83
C THR A 309 -14.55 6.59 -8.53
N ARG A 310 -13.51 6.01 -7.91
CA ARG A 310 -12.72 4.90 -8.43
C ARG A 310 -12.39 3.93 -7.32
N ALA A 311 -12.47 2.62 -7.59
CA ALA A 311 -12.17 1.60 -6.57
C ALA A 311 -10.71 1.16 -6.59
N PHE A 312 -10.18 0.75 -7.74
CA PHE A 312 -8.80 0.30 -7.89
C PHE A 312 -8.02 1.28 -8.77
N SER A 313 -6.80 1.60 -8.37
CA SER A 313 -5.92 2.47 -9.17
C SER A 313 -4.54 1.85 -9.36
N MET A 314 -4.12 1.69 -10.62
CA MET A 314 -2.77 1.34 -11.00
C MET A 314 -2.12 2.58 -11.59
N THR A 315 -1.20 3.21 -10.85
CA THR A 315 -0.71 4.54 -11.21
C THR A 315 0.79 4.71 -11.04
N PHE A 316 1.28 5.80 -11.61
CA PHE A 316 2.54 6.48 -11.26
C PHE A 316 2.20 7.87 -10.77
N ASP A 317 2.89 8.36 -9.78
CA ASP A 317 2.76 9.76 -9.37
C ASP A 317 3.62 10.68 -10.25
N HIS A 318 3.08 11.84 -10.53
CA HIS A 318 3.81 12.93 -11.17
C HIS A 318 3.24 14.27 -10.69
N ASP A 319 3.52 14.57 -9.45
CA ASP A 319 3.04 15.76 -8.76
C ASP A 319 4.17 16.44 -7.96
N LYS A 320 3.83 17.31 -7.03
CA LYS A 320 4.80 17.98 -6.16
C LYS A 320 5.44 17.07 -5.11
N TRP A 321 4.82 15.91 -4.81
CA TRP A 321 5.29 14.97 -3.80
C TRP A 321 6.25 13.94 -4.37
N SER A 322 5.98 13.49 -5.61
CA SER A 322 6.70 12.38 -6.21
C SER A 322 6.70 12.47 -7.72
N ARG A 323 7.81 12.11 -8.33
CA ARG A 323 7.91 11.70 -9.73
C ARG A 323 8.34 10.23 -9.74
N SER A 324 7.36 9.34 -9.89
CA SER A 324 7.62 7.89 -9.79
C SER A 324 8.39 7.32 -10.97
N VAL A 325 8.39 8.02 -12.11
CA VAL A 325 9.13 7.57 -13.30
C VAL A 325 10.08 8.67 -13.76
N TYR A 326 11.37 8.40 -13.69
CA TYR A 326 12.37 9.32 -14.22
C TYR A 326 12.31 9.32 -15.77
N PRO A 327 12.35 10.48 -16.44
CA PRO A 327 12.28 10.54 -17.91
C PRO A 327 13.34 9.67 -18.59
N GLY A 328 12.88 8.77 -19.48
CA GLY A 328 13.74 7.82 -20.19
C GLY A 328 14.03 6.52 -19.45
N ALA A 329 13.54 6.34 -18.23
CA ALA A 329 13.60 5.06 -17.54
C ALA A 329 12.65 4.03 -18.20
N ARG A 330 13.04 2.75 -18.13
CA ARG A 330 12.18 1.66 -18.61
C ARG A 330 11.02 1.45 -17.65
N MET A 331 9.81 1.65 -18.15
CA MET A 331 8.61 1.48 -17.33
C MET A 331 8.39 0.03 -16.91
N PRO A 332 7.94 -0.20 -15.66
CA PRO A 332 7.44 -1.50 -15.24
C PRO A 332 6.12 -1.80 -15.94
N VAL A 333 5.87 -3.07 -16.22
CA VAL A 333 4.55 -3.56 -16.64
C VAL A 333 3.94 -4.27 -15.44
N GLN A 334 2.88 -3.73 -14.88
CA GLN A 334 2.10 -4.42 -13.85
C GLN A 334 1.33 -5.57 -14.50
N SER A 335 1.23 -6.70 -13.84
CA SER A 335 0.68 -7.92 -14.45
C SER A 335 -0.10 -8.79 -13.48
N ASP A 336 -0.98 -9.61 -14.05
CA ASP A 336 -1.72 -10.65 -13.33
C ASP A 336 -2.48 -10.11 -12.12
N ILE A 337 -3.22 -9.01 -12.33
CA ILE A 337 -4.15 -8.47 -11.35
C ILE A 337 -5.52 -9.12 -11.58
N ILE A 338 -6.06 -9.74 -10.53
CA ILE A 338 -7.33 -10.45 -10.58
C ILE A 338 -8.30 -9.81 -9.59
N LEU A 339 -9.49 -9.45 -10.07
CA LEU A 339 -10.62 -8.94 -9.31
C LEU A 339 -11.74 -10.00 -9.38
N GLU A 340 -12.00 -10.71 -8.30
CA GLU A 340 -12.99 -11.78 -8.23
C GLU A 340 -14.03 -11.49 -7.15
N ASN A 341 -15.31 -11.74 -7.45
CA ASN A 341 -16.42 -11.51 -6.53
C ASN A 341 -16.40 -10.10 -5.96
N ILE A 342 -16.39 -9.07 -6.83
CA ILE A 342 -16.43 -7.67 -6.40
C ILE A 342 -17.89 -7.24 -6.28
N PHE A 343 -18.30 -6.79 -5.09
CA PHE A 343 -19.64 -6.39 -4.75
C PHE A 343 -19.73 -4.88 -4.51
N PHE A 344 -20.73 -4.24 -5.11
CA PHE A 344 -20.98 -2.80 -4.96
C PHE A 344 -22.28 -2.59 -4.21
N LYS A 345 -22.23 -1.90 -3.08
CA LYS A 345 -23.43 -1.39 -2.41
C LYS A 345 -23.89 -0.07 -3.03
N ASN A 346 -22.95 0.79 -3.33
CA ASN A 346 -23.16 2.06 -4.00
C ASN A 346 -22.50 2.05 -5.38
N ARG A 347 -23.04 2.84 -6.32
CA ARG A 347 -22.43 2.99 -7.65
C ARG A 347 -21.04 3.62 -7.52
N ILE A 348 -20.09 3.05 -8.27
CA ILE A 348 -18.72 3.56 -8.45
C ILE A 348 -18.54 3.84 -9.94
N ASP A 349 -18.05 5.04 -10.29
CA ASP A 349 -17.93 5.44 -11.71
C ASP A 349 -16.90 4.59 -12.45
N ALA A 350 -15.77 4.30 -11.83
CA ALA A 350 -14.79 3.37 -12.39
C ALA A 350 -14.43 2.25 -11.40
N LEU A 351 -14.56 1.00 -11.83
CA LEU A 351 -14.05 -0.14 -11.07
C LEU A 351 -12.52 -0.06 -10.99
N ALA A 352 -11.85 0.18 -12.10
CA ALA A 352 -10.41 0.35 -12.14
C ALA A 352 -9.99 1.53 -13.03
N GLU A 353 -8.99 2.27 -12.58
CA GLU A 353 -8.26 3.24 -13.37
C GLU A 353 -6.84 2.75 -13.57
N ILE A 354 -6.41 2.61 -14.82
CA ILE A 354 -5.10 2.10 -15.20
C ILE A 354 -4.32 3.20 -15.91
N ARG A 355 -3.37 3.82 -15.22
CA ARG A 355 -2.45 4.83 -15.75
C ARG A 355 -1.04 4.31 -15.97
N THR A 356 -0.75 3.10 -15.50
CA THR A 356 0.53 2.42 -15.74
C THR A 356 0.44 1.48 -16.93
N PRO A 357 1.54 1.02 -17.51
CA PRO A 357 1.54 -0.18 -18.32
C PRO A 357 0.99 -1.35 -17.48
N CYS A 358 -0.03 -1.99 -17.99
CA CYS A 358 -0.61 -3.19 -17.40
C CYS A 358 -0.88 -4.17 -18.54
N ASP A 359 -0.38 -5.40 -18.44
CA ASP A 359 -0.59 -6.37 -19.50
C ASP A 359 -1.91 -7.11 -19.35
N THR A 360 -2.31 -7.48 -18.12
CA THR A 360 -3.49 -8.31 -17.90
C THR A 360 -4.25 -7.91 -16.63
N LEU A 361 -5.54 -7.57 -16.80
CA LEU A 361 -6.52 -7.41 -15.74
C LEU A 361 -7.63 -8.46 -15.94
N LYS A 362 -7.92 -9.26 -14.92
CA LYS A 362 -9.04 -10.23 -14.95
C LYS A 362 -10.12 -9.80 -13.98
N ILE A 363 -11.39 -9.84 -14.45
CA ILE A 363 -12.58 -9.56 -13.64
C ILE A 363 -13.46 -10.79 -13.71
N ILE A 364 -13.64 -11.46 -12.56
CA ILE A 364 -14.24 -12.79 -12.48
C ILE A 364 -15.44 -12.74 -11.53
N ASN A 365 -16.55 -13.36 -11.92
CA ASN A 365 -17.76 -13.56 -11.10
C ASN A 365 -18.24 -12.29 -10.37
N SER A 366 -18.05 -11.12 -10.99
CA SER A 366 -18.32 -9.83 -10.38
C SER A 366 -19.61 -9.22 -10.93
N VAL A 367 -20.13 -8.20 -10.27
CA VAL A 367 -21.24 -7.41 -10.76
C VAL A 367 -20.75 -6.01 -11.10
N MET A 368 -20.92 -5.58 -12.34
CA MET A 368 -20.59 -4.23 -12.79
C MET A 368 -21.87 -3.45 -13.07
N ASP A 369 -22.15 -2.44 -12.24
CA ASP A 369 -23.32 -1.56 -12.42
C ASP A 369 -22.87 -0.21 -12.97
N ARG A 370 -22.86 -0.07 -14.30
CA ARG A 370 -22.41 1.13 -15.04
C ARG A 370 -21.01 1.62 -14.64
N SER A 371 -20.19 0.72 -14.13
CA SER A 371 -18.79 1.03 -13.78
C SER A 371 -17.90 0.78 -14.99
N THR A 372 -16.90 1.61 -15.15
CA THR A 372 -15.97 1.59 -16.30
C THR A 372 -14.60 1.09 -15.91
N ILE A 373 -13.89 0.44 -16.81
CA ILE A 373 -12.45 0.29 -16.75
C ILE A 373 -11.83 1.43 -17.56
N LEU A 374 -11.12 2.34 -16.88
CA LEU A 374 -10.49 3.50 -17.49
C LEU A 374 -9.02 3.22 -17.79
N LEU A 375 -8.63 3.34 -19.06
CA LEU A 375 -7.22 3.33 -19.48
C LEU A 375 -6.79 4.77 -19.72
N ASN A 376 -6.24 5.40 -18.71
CA ASN A 376 -5.69 6.75 -18.78
C ASN A 376 -4.19 6.70 -19.07
N LEU A 377 -3.61 7.81 -19.45
CA LEU A 377 -2.17 7.94 -19.65
C LEU A 377 -1.63 9.17 -18.92
N TRP A 378 -0.32 9.17 -18.71
CA TRP A 378 0.44 10.36 -18.40
C TRP A 378 1.08 10.86 -19.72
N ASP A 379 0.91 12.12 -20.07
CA ASP A 379 1.39 12.67 -21.35
C ASP A 379 2.90 12.46 -21.55
N TYR A 380 3.68 12.59 -20.48
CA TYR A 380 5.13 12.38 -20.54
C TYR A 380 5.54 10.91 -20.77
N LEU A 381 4.60 9.97 -20.74
CA LEU A 381 4.79 8.55 -21.03
C LEU A 381 4.12 8.11 -22.35
N ALA A 382 3.62 9.05 -23.13
CA ALA A 382 2.94 8.74 -24.39
C ALA A 382 3.82 7.85 -25.30
N GLY A 383 3.20 6.89 -25.96
CA GLY A 383 3.88 5.92 -26.84
C GLY A 383 4.58 4.75 -26.13
N GLN A 384 4.59 4.70 -24.78
CA GLN A 384 5.25 3.64 -24.02
C GLN A 384 4.27 2.60 -23.44
N TYR A 385 2.97 2.70 -23.75
CA TYR A 385 1.97 1.81 -23.20
C TYR A 385 1.73 0.59 -24.10
N PRO A 386 1.83 -0.64 -23.57
CA PRO A 386 1.37 -1.84 -24.29
C PRO A 386 -0.14 -1.89 -24.36
N THR A 387 -0.67 -2.72 -25.26
CA THR A 387 -2.09 -3.06 -25.26
C THR A 387 -2.46 -3.83 -23.99
N THR A 388 -3.39 -3.30 -23.20
CA THR A 388 -3.86 -3.94 -21.98
C THR A 388 -4.90 -5.03 -22.32
N LYS A 389 -4.69 -6.25 -21.83
CA LYS A 389 -5.66 -7.34 -21.94
C LYS A 389 -6.62 -7.29 -20.76
N ILE A 390 -7.94 -7.19 -21.04
CA ILE A 390 -8.98 -7.19 -20.02
C ILE A 390 -9.89 -8.38 -20.25
N LEU A 391 -9.95 -9.28 -19.28
CA LEU A 391 -10.71 -10.51 -19.36
C LEU A 391 -11.87 -10.45 -18.36
N PHE A 392 -13.10 -10.52 -18.84
CA PHE A 392 -14.29 -10.69 -18.02
C PHE A 392 -14.76 -12.14 -18.11
N SER A 393 -14.99 -12.76 -16.97
CA SER A 393 -15.48 -14.15 -16.88
C SER A 393 -16.59 -14.25 -15.84
N GLY A 394 -17.75 -14.80 -16.23
CA GLY A 394 -18.89 -14.97 -15.32
C GLY A 394 -19.43 -13.66 -14.74
N THR A 395 -19.15 -12.53 -15.37
CA THR A 395 -19.47 -11.18 -14.84
C THR A 395 -20.88 -10.76 -15.28
N THR A 396 -21.66 -10.22 -14.34
CA THR A 396 -22.99 -9.65 -14.63
C THR A 396 -22.85 -8.15 -14.87
N PHE A 397 -23.35 -7.66 -16.00
CA PHE A 397 -23.37 -6.25 -16.35
C PHE A 397 -24.78 -5.68 -16.18
N LYS A 398 -24.88 -4.58 -15.43
CA LYS A 398 -26.14 -3.87 -15.18
C LYS A 398 -26.16 -2.51 -15.86
N GLY A 399 -27.37 -2.06 -16.19
CA GLY A 399 -27.62 -0.72 -16.71
C GLY A 399 -27.06 -0.50 -18.11
N GLY A 400 -27.64 -1.13 -19.11
CA GLY A 400 -27.28 -0.97 -20.53
C GLY A 400 -27.08 0.48 -20.98
N GLY A 401 -26.20 0.72 -21.96
CA GLY A 401 -25.77 2.03 -22.46
C GLY A 401 -24.54 2.58 -21.70
N GLY A 402 -24.07 1.90 -20.63
CA GLY A 402 -22.86 2.29 -19.91
C GLY A 402 -21.57 1.97 -20.69
N VAL A 403 -20.52 2.77 -20.46
CA VAL A 403 -19.19 2.52 -21.01
C VAL A 403 -18.50 1.44 -20.17
N LEU A 404 -18.21 0.29 -20.78
CA LEU A 404 -17.54 -0.81 -20.12
C LEU A 404 -16.02 -0.60 -20.03
N VAL A 405 -15.43 -0.19 -21.17
CA VAL A 405 -13.99 0.13 -21.25
C VAL A 405 -13.81 1.43 -22.01
N GLU A 406 -13.04 2.33 -21.45
CA GLU A 406 -12.65 3.58 -22.11
C GLU A 406 -11.12 3.66 -22.18
N ALA A 407 -10.59 3.69 -23.40
CA ALA A 407 -9.18 3.91 -23.69
C ALA A 407 -8.97 5.35 -24.18
N GLN A 408 -8.20 6.14 -23.44
CA GLN A 408 -7.80 7.48 -23.89
C GLN A 408 -6.91 7.41 -25.14
N PRO A 409 -6.86 8.46 -25.97
CA PRO A 409 -5.94 8.52 -27.11
C PRO A 409 -4.50 8.15 -26.68
N GLY A 410 -3.86 7.23 -27.43
CA GLY A 410 -2.54 6.69 -27.06
C GLY A 410 -2.57 5.46 -26.14
N ARG A 411 -3.74 5.03 -25.71
CA ARG A 411 -3.94 3.75 -24.98
C ARG A 411 -4.72 2.78 -25.88
N SER A 412 -4.46 1.50 -25.69
CA SER A 412 -5.23 0.44 -26.37
C SER A 412 -5.59 -0.70 -25.41
N ALA A 413 -6.73 -1.33 -25.68
CA ALA A 413 -7.19 -2.51 -24.97
C ALA A 413 -7.56 -3.65 -25.91
N ALA A 414 -7.34 -4.89 -25.45
CA ALA A 414 -7.91 -6.10 -26.05
C ALA A 414 -8.80 -6.77 -25.00
N ILE A 415 -10.11 -6.85 -25.27
CA ILE A 415 -11.07 -7.36 -24.29
C ILE A 415 -11.69 -8.68 -24.74
N ARG A 416 -11.95 -9.56 -23.78
CA ARG A 416 -12.74 -10.79 -23.96
C ARG A 416 -13.75 -10.91 -22.84
N LEU A 417 -14.99 -11.26 -23.20
CA LEU A 417 -16.06 -11.56 -22.26
C LEU A 417 -16.48 -13.03 -22.50
N SER A 418 -16.48 -13.84 -21.45
CA SER A 418 -16.87 -15.25 -21.51
C SER A 418 -17.73 -15.64 -20.32
N GLY A 419 -18.86 -16.34 -20.57
CA GLY A 419 -19.85 -16.67 -19.53
C GLY A 419 -20.46 -15.44 -18.87
N SER A 420 -20.31 -14.26 -19.48
CA SER A 420 -20.80 -12.99 -18.94
C SER A 420 -22.20 -12.70 -19.45
N ILE A 421 -23.05 -12.12 -18.62
CA ILE A 421 -24.46 -11.87 -18.92
C ILE A 421 -24.85 -10.41 -18.64
N PRO A 422 -25.72 -9.83 -19.48
CA PRO A 422 -26.35 -8.55 -19.16
C PRO A 422 -27.53 -8.77 -18.19
N ASP A 423 -27.93 -7.72 -17.48
CA ASP A 423 -29.15 -7.72 -16.66
C ASP A 423 -30.46 -7.78 -17.50
N ARG A 424 -30.38 -7.43 -18.79
CA ARG A 424 -31.48 -7.51 -19.75
C ARG A 424 -30.91 -8.02 -21.06
N GLU A 425 -31.66 -8.90 -21.76
CA GLU A 425 -31.22 -9.52 -23.03
C GLU A 425 -30.94 -8.52 -24.16
N ASP A 426 -31.62 -7.37 -24.17
CA ASP A 426 -31.47 -6.31 -25.15
C ASP A 426 -30.39 -5.27 -24.79
N ALA A 427 -29.76 -5.39 -23.62
CA ALA A 427 -28.76 -4.42 -23.16
C ALA A 427 -27.53 -4.43 -24.08
N GLU A 428 -27.09 -3.23 -24.46
CA GLU A 428 -25.85 -2.98 -25.19
C GLU A 428 -24.91 -2.18 -24.31
N PHE A 429 -23.60 -2.49 -24.34
CA PHE A 429 -22.58 -1.77 -23.63
C PHE A 429 -21.60 -1.11 -24.59
N LEU A 430 -20.95 -0.05 -24.16
CA LEU A 430 -20.11 0.77 -25.02
C LEU A 430 -18.62 0.50 -24.74
N CYS A 431 -17.83 0.46 -25.80
CA CYS A 431 -16.38 0.50 -25.75
C CYS A 431 -15.90 1.77 -26.44
N LYS A 432 -15.16 2.63 -25.73
CA LYS A 432 -14.72 3.93 -26.23
C LYS A 432 -13.22 3.95 -26.47
N GLY A 433 -12.81 4.49 -27.62
CA GLY A 433 -11.42 4.58 -28.04
C GLY A 433 -10.87 3.31 -28.69
N ASP A 434 -9.55 3.09 -28.62
CA ASP A 434 -8.90 1.92 -29.26
C ASP A 434 -9.10 0.65 -28.43
N VAL A 435 -10.29 0.06 -28.56
CA VAL A 435 -10.68 -1.18 -27.88
C VAL A 435 -10.97 -2.27 -28.91
N ARG A 436 -10.16 -3.34 -28.91
CA ARG A 436 -10.36 -4.51 -29.74
C ARG A 436 -11.12 -5.61 -28.97
N VAL A 437 -12.27 -6.00 -29.47
CA VAL A 437 -13.07 -7.11 -28.92
C VAL A 437 -12.56 -8.42 -29.53
N LEU A 438 -12.07 -9.33 -28.69
CA LEU A 438 -11.58 -10.66 -29.10
C LEU A 438 -12.69 -11.72 -29.08
N GLY A 439 -13.75 -11.49 -28.31
CA GLY A 439 -14.93 -12.33 -28.19
C GLY A 439 -15.83 -11.79 -27.09
N SER A 440 -17.15 -11.91 -27.24
CA SER A 440 -18.13 -11.38 -26.29
C SER A 440 -19.46 -12.15 -26.35
N ASP A 441 -19.96 -12.49 -25.16
CA ASP A 441 -21.29 -13.06 -24.94
C ASP A 441 -22.37 -11.97 -24.75
N VAL A 442 -21.97 -10.71 -24.67
CA VAL A 442 -22.87 -9.56 -24.54
C VAL A 442 -22.76 -8.62 -25.76
N ARG A 443 -23.77 -7.82 -25.98
CA ARG A 443 -23.75 -6.85 -27.09
C ARG A 443 -22.85 -5.68 -26.76
N LEU A 444 -21.85 -5.44 -27.61
CA LEU A 444 -20.89 -4.35 -27.48
C LEU A 444 -20.95 -3.44 -28.71
N ARG A 445 -20.95 -2.14 -28.49
CA ARG A 445 -20.80 -1.12 -29.52
C ARG A 445 -19.56 -0.28 -29.28
N LYS A 446 -18.78 -0.07 -30.31
CA LYS A 446 -17.64 0.85 -30.30
C LYS A 446 -18.13 2.27 -30.62
N ILE A 447 -17.60 3.25 -29.88
CA ILE A 447 -17.85 4.67 -30.07
C ILE A 447 -16.56 5.47 -30.05
#